data_5117bc78cddf260d9c36079916753c31
#
_entry.id   5117bc78cddf260d9c36079916753c31
#
_cell.length_a   1.000
_cell.length_b   1.000
_cell.length_c   1.000
_cell.angle_alpha   90.00
_cell.angle_beta   90.00
_cell.angle_gamma   90.00
#
_symmetry.space_group_name_H-M   'P 1'
#
loop_
_entity.id
_entity.type
_entity.pdbx_description
1 polymer ?
#
loop_
_entity_poly.entity_id
_entity_poly.type
_entity_poly.pdbx_seq_one_letter_code
_entity_poly.pdbx_strand_id
1 'polypeptide(L)'
;TKNGYFILLLHSQRKPQEENKNLDPVVSVHQFYLPLPSNPSEQDVAQKMKVAKAAKAQSKTCKNLEQYGKKVGSTSLNINKIKLSSLAPNLIPLVAKLKVGESTELIKKTNGIVIYMLCDKLGKKKKNPKLTIRKQVEDQLINQRLGRMAQRYLRDLRRQAFVDIRL
;
A
#
# COMPACT_ATOMS: atom_id res chain seq x y z
N THR A 1 30.78 20.29 -28.33
CA THR A 1 29.71 21.31 -28.35
C THR A 1 30.15 22.52 -29.11
N LYS A 2 29.23 23.31 -29.66
CA LYS A 2 29.55 24.55 -30.42
C LYS A 2 30.37 25.60 -29.62
N ASN A 3 30.46 25.47 -28.32
CA ASN A 3 31.07 26.41 -27.39
C ASN A 3 32.32 25.86 -26.68
N GLY A 4 32.95 24.81 -27.19
CA GLY A 4 34.17 24.24 -26.63
C GLY A 4 34.04 22.82 -26.11
N TYR A 5 35.13 22.30 -25.52
CA TYR A 5 35.26 20.97 -24.97
C TYR A 5 35.24 21.07 -23.45
N PHE A 6 34.57 20.11 -22.80
CA PHE A 6 34.53 19.98 -21.36
C PHE A 6 35.14 18.64 -20.97
N ILE A 7 36.04 18.63 -19.98
CA ILE A 7 36.55 17.47 -19.35
C ILE A 7 35.81 17.32 -18.02
N LEU A 8 35.10 16.18 -17.86
CA LEU A 8 34.37 15.88 -16.63
C LEU A 8 35.11 14.75 -15.89
N LEU A 9 35.54 15.01 -14.67
CA LEU A 9 36.11 14.02 -13.78
C LEU A 9 35.04 13.61 -12.75
N LEU A 10 34.67 12.33 -12.77
CA LEU A 10 33.80 11.77 -11.74
C LEU A 10 34.61 11.50 -10.47
N HIS A 11 34.49 12.36 -9.48
CA HIS A 11 35.25 12.30 -8.25
C HIS A 11 34.69 11.27 -7.25
N SER A 12 33.37 11.15 -7.17
CA SER A 12 32.69 10.17 -6.34
C SER A 12 31.29 9.85 -6.85
N GLN A 13 30.89 8.62 -6.68
CA GLN A 13 29.52 8.19 -6.98
C GLN A 13 28.88 7.66 -5.70
N ARG A 14 27.86 8.35 -5.21
CA ARG A 14 27.01 7.80 -4.15
C ARG A 14 26.13 6.73 -4.75
N LYS A 15 26.23 5.50 -4.26
CA LYS A 15 25.23 4.49 -4.54
C LYS A 15 23.90 5.03 -4.00
N PRO A 16 22.78 4.95 -4.75
CA PRO A 16 21.47 5.26 -4.20
C PRO A 16 21.32 4.45 -2.93
N GLN A 17 21.05 5.10 -1.80
CA GLN A 17 20.68 4.37 -0.59
C GLN A 17 19.52 3.47 -0.98
N GLU A 18 19.68 2.16 -0.78
CA GLU A 18 18.58 1.23 -0.89
C GLU A 18 17.47 1.79 0.01
N GLU A 19 16.44 2.36 -0.61
CA GLU A 19 15.28 2.85 0.12
C GLU A 19 14.85 1.73 1.05
N ASN A 20 14.85 2.03 2.34
CA ASN A 20 14.50 1.15 3.44
C ASN A 20 13.48 0.09 3.00
N LYS A 21 13.88 -1.18 3.05
CA LYS A 21 13.01 -2.36 2.84
C LYS A 21 11.84 -2.43 3.84
N ASN A 22 11.79 -1.48 4.78
CA ASN A 22 10.78 -1.34 5.83
C ASN A 22 9.60 -0.43 5.45
N LEU A 23 9.32 -0.24 4.17
CA LEU A 23 8.07 0.39 3.80
C LEU A 23 6.95 -0.61 4.02
N ASP A 24 6.19 -0.30 5.06
CA ASP A 24 4.99 -0.98 5.46
C ASP A 24 4.00 -1.04 4.28
N PRO A 25 3.77 -2.22 3.68
CA PRO A 25 2.92 -2.31 2.51
C PRO A 25 1.47 -2.00 2.88
N VAL A 26 0.80 -1.25 2.02
CA VAL A 26 -0.64 -1.05 2.14
C VAL A 26 -1.35 -2.26 1.54
N VAL A 27 -2.23 -2.86 2.30
CA VAL A 27 -2.95 -4.09 1.94
C VAL A 27 -4.46 -3.87 1.99
N SER A 28 -5.19 -4.61 1.17
CA SER A 28 -6.64 -4.75 1.27
C SER A 28 -6.94 -6.21 1.60
N VAL A 29 -7.66 -6.44 2.69
CA VAL A 29 -7.96 -7.77 3.21
C VAL A 29 -9.45 -7.94 3.34
N HIS A 30 -9.96 -9.08 2.87
CA HIS A 30 -11.34 -9.50 3.07
C HIS A 30 -11.39 -10.52 4.20
N GLN A 31 -12.20 -10.23 5.21
CA GLN A 31 -12.49 -11.15 6.30
C GLN A 31 -13.79 -11.88 6.01
N PHE A 32 -13.74 -13.18 5.96
CA PHE A 32 -14.89 -14.07 5.93
C PHE A 32 -15.06 -14.69 7.31
N TYR A 33 -16.20 -14.47 7.95
CA TYR A 33 -16.47 -14.91 9.30
C TYR A 33 -17.75 -15.73 9.37
N LEU A 34 -17.65 -16.96 9.87
CA LEU A 34 -18.78 -17.83 10.16
C LEU A 34 -19.02 -17.87 11.66
N PRO A 35 -20.11 -17.30 12.15
CA PRO A 35 -20.43 -17.34 13.57
C PRO A 35 -20.77 -18.78 14.01
N LEU A 36 -20.32 -19.13 15.22
CA LEU A 36 -20.71 -20.32 15.95
C LEU A 36 -21.66 -19.94 17.09
N PRO A 37 -22.61 -20.79 17.48
CA PRO A 37 -23.44 -20.56 18.66
C PRO A 37 -22.59 -20.52 19.94
N SER A 38 -23.12 -19.97 21.02
CA SER A 38 -22.40 -19.80 22.29
C SER A 38 -21.89 -21.11 22.88
N ASN A 39 -22.60 -22.24 22.64
CA ASN A 39 -22.18 -23.58 22.99
C ASN A 39 -22.23 -24.47 21.74
N PRO A 40 -21.20 -24.41 20.87
CA PRO A 40 -21.21 -25.15 19.63
C PRO A 40 -21.01 -26.65 19.90
N SER A 41 -21.87 -27.52 19.35
CA SER A 41 -21.64 -28.93 19.31
C SER A 41 -20.46 -29.25 18.38
N GLU A 42 -19.83 -30.43 18.60
CA GLU A 42 -18.75 -30.87 17.67
C GLU A 42 -19.26 -30.97 16.21
N GLN A 43 -20.52 -31.36 16.05
CA GLN A 43 -21.18 -31.47 14.75
C GLN A 43 -21.33 -30.08 14.08
N ASP A 44 -21.74 -29.05 14.84
CA ASP A 44 -21.85 -27.67 14.33
C ASP A 44 -20.50 -27.15 13.87
N VAL A 45 -19.47 -27.35 14.67
CA VAL A 45 -18.10 -26.98 14.34
C VAL A 45 -17.64 -27.69 13.07
N ALA A 46 -17.89 -29.01 12.97
CA ALA A 46 -17.50 -29.79 11.80
C ALA A 46 -18.24 -29.35 10.53
N GLN A 47 -19.53 -29.06 10.61
CA GLN A 47 -20.31 -28.51 9.48
C GLN A 47 -19.80 -27.15 9.04
N LYS A 48 -19.60 -26.22 9.97
CA LYS A 48 -19.06 -24.87 9.65
C LYS A 48 -17.65 -24.94 9.10
N MET A 49 -16.82 -25.86 9.56
CA MET A 49 -15.49 -26.11 8.98
C MET A 49 -15.56 -26.64 7.55
N LYS A 50 -16.50 -27.54 7.24
CA LYS A 50 -16.73 -28.00 5.85
C LYS A 50 -17.14 -26.83 4.94
N VAL A 51 -18.06 -25.98 5.40
CA VAL A 51 -18.47 -24.77 4.66
C VAL A 51 -17.31 -23.82 4.46
N ALA A 52 -16.48 -23.57 5.49
CA ALA A 52 -15.32 -22.70 5.40
C ALA A 52 -14.24 -23.27 4.44
N LYS A 53 -14.00 -24.59 4.45
CA LYS A 53 -13.12 -25.25 3.49
C LYS A 53 -13.63 -25.12 2.06
N ALA A 54 -14.95 -25.32 1.84
CA ALA A 54 -15.57 -25.15 0.54
C ALA A 54 -15.46 -23.68 0.05
N ALA A 55 -15.70 -22.72 0.95
CA ALA A 55 -15.50 -21.30 0.65
C ALA A 55 -14.08 -21.00 0.19
N LYS A 56 -13.08 -21.52 0.90
CA LYS A 56 -11.65 -21.37 0.54
C LYS A 56 -11.35 -21.99 -0.83
N ALA A 57 -11.84 -23.21 -1.10
CA ALA A 57 -11.57 -23.94 -2.33
C ALA A 57 -12.21 -23.29 -3.56
N GLN A 58 -13.44 -22.78 -3.42
CA GLN A 58 -14.21 -22.19 -4.52
C GLN A 58 -13.87 -20.72 -4.78
N SER A 59 -13.31 -20.03 -3.80
CA SER A 59 -13.06 -18.58 -3.89
C SER A 59 -11.60 -18.29 -4.21
N LYS A 60 -11.32 -17.98 -5.48
CA LYS A 60 -10.02 -17.52 -5.96
C LYS A 60 -9.88 -16.00 -5.93
N THR A 61 -10.95 -15.28 -5.69
CA THR A 61 -10.99 -13.81 -5.64
C THR A 61 -11.83 -13.34 -4.45
N CYS A 62 -11.54 -12.14 -3.95
CA CYS A 62 -12.31 -11.56 -2.85
C CYS A 62 -13.79 -11.37 -3.19
N LYS A 63 -14.11 -11.03 -4.44
CA LYS A 63 -15.50 -10.93 -4.90
C LYS A 63 -16.23 -12.27 -4.80
N ASN A 64 -15.58 -13.35 -5.20
CA ASN A 64 -16.18 -14.71 -5.11
C ASN A 64 -16.36 -15.12 -3.64
N LEU A 65 -15.40 -14.79 -2.78
CA LEU A 65 -15.50 -15.08 -1.35
C LEU A 65 -16.65 -14.30 -0.70
N GLU A 66 -16.82 -13.03 -1.06
CA GLU A 66 -17.93 -12.20 -0.60
C GLU A 66 -19.28 -12.74 -1.07
N GLN A 67 -19.42 -13.11 -2.34
CA GLN A 67 -20.64 -13.69 -2.89
C GLN A 67 -21.00 -15.02 -2.23
N TYR A 68 -19.99 -15.85 -2.01
CA TYR A 68 -20.18 -17.12 -1.29
C TYR A 68 -20.59 -16.86 0.17
N GLY A 69 -19.97 -15.87 0.81
CA GLY A 69 -20.31 -15.46 2.17
C GLY A 69 -21.77 -15.06 2.33
N LYS A 70 -22.30 -14.26 1.39
CA LYS A 70 -23.72 -13.86 1.38
C LYS A 70 -24.66 -15.07 1.29
N LYS A 71 -24.28 -16.10 0.52
CA LYS A 71 -25.10 -17.32 0.37
C LYS A 71 -25.15 -18.17 1.64
N VAL A 72 -24.07 -18.20 2.42
CA VAL A 72 -23.94 -19.05 3.63
C VAL A 72 -24.18 -18.30 4.94
N GLY A 73 -24.65 -17.05 4.87
CA GLY A 73 -24.91 -16.23 6.06
C GLY A 73 -23.63 -15.82 6.82
N SER A 74 -22.53 -15.67 6.12
CA SER A 74 -21.26 -15.20 6.69
C SER A 74 -21.30 -13.68 6.92
N THR A 75 -20.78 -13.24 8.04
CA THR A 75 -20.48 -11.83 8.26
C THR A 75 -19.13 -11.51 7.63
N SER A 76 -19.11 -10.77 6.55
CA SER A 76 -17.89 -10.40 5.86
C SER A 76 -17.54 -8.94 6.10
N LEU A 77 -16.25 -8.65 6.26
CA LEU A 77 -15.70 -7.31 6.45
C LEU A 77 -14.60 -7.06 5.43
N ASN A 78 -14.73 -5.95 4.69
CA ASN A 78 -13.69 -5.49 3.78
C ASN A 78 -12.84 -4.42 4.46
N ILE A 79 -11.57 -4.73 4.67
CA ILE A 79 -10.57 -3.79 5.19
C ILE A 79 -9.74 -3.32 4.00
N ASN A 80 -10.01 -2.09 3.54
CA ASN A 80 -9.39 -1.57 2.33
C ASN A 80 -8.25 -0.60 2.66
N LYS A 81 -7.14 -0.72 1.92
CA LYS A 81 -6.01 0.22 1.93
C LYS A 81 -5.47 0.54 3.34
N ILE A 82 -5.28 -0.47 4.15
CA ILE A 82 -4.67 -0.34 5.48
C ILE A 82 -3.17 -0.70 5.43
N LYS A 83 -2.36 -0.05 6.26
CA LYS A 83 -0.96 -0.45 6.44
C LYS A 83 -0.90 -1.83 7.09
N LEU A 84 0.03 -2.67 6.65
CA LEU A 84 0.19 -4.02 7.21
C LEU A 84 0.44 -3.98 8.72
N SER A 85 1.21 -3.01 9.20
CA SER A 85 1.49 -2.81 10.63
C SER A 85 0.27 -2.41 11.46
N SER A 86 -0.77 -1.87 10.83
CA SER A 86 -2.02 -1.48 11.52
C SER A 86 -2.99 -2.63 11.68
N LEU A 87 -2.67 -3.82 11.12
CA LEU A 87 -3.43 -5.05 11.39
C LEU A 87 -3.11 -5.57 12.80
N ALA A 88 -4.01 -6.39 13.34
CA ALA A 88 -3.74 -7.05 14.61
C ALA A 88 -2.43 -7.85 14.56
N PRO A 89 -1.59 -7.82 15.62
CA PRO A 89 -0.23 -8.40 15.61
C PRO A 89 -0.18 -9.87 15.19
N ASN A 90 -1.21 -10.64 15.54
CA ASN A 90 -1.35 -12.04 15.16
C ASN A 90 -1.69 -12.26 13.68
N LEU A 91 -2.22 -11.26 12.99
CA LEU A 91 -2.57 -11.34 11.57
C LEU A 91 -1.42 -10.90 10.65
N ILE A 92 -0.53 -10.04 11.14
CA ILE A 92 0.59 -9.52 10.36
C ILE A 92 1.42 -10.64 9.72
N PRO A 93 1.92 -11.66 10.46
CA PRO A 93 2.75 -12.71 9.88
C PRO A 93 1.98 -13.61 8.91
N LEU A 94 0.66 -13.76 9.10
CA LEU A 94 -0.19 -14.54 8.22
C LEU A 94 -0.41 -13.82 6.88
N VAL A 95 -0.82 -12.56 6.94
CA VAL A 95 -1.12 -11.75 5.75
C VAL A 95 0.15 -11.39 4.97
N ALA A 96 1.29 -11.17 5.66
CA ALA A 96 2.56 -10.85 5.02
C ALA A 96 3.04 -11.92 4.03
N LYS A 97 2.78 -13.20 4.32
CA LYS A 97 3.17 -14.36 3.51
C LYS A 97 2.25 -14.61 2.31
N LEU A 98 1.02 -14.06 2.32
CA LEU A 98 0.03 -14.30 1.27
C LEU A 98 0.36 -13.55 -0.02
N LYS A 99 0.02 -14.17 -1.13
CA LYS A 99 -0.08 -13.53 -2.45
C LYS A 99 -1.48 -12.96 -2.64
N VAL A 100 -1.61 -11.99 -3.55
CA VAL A 100 -2.92 -11.44 -3.90
C VAL A 100 -3.83 -12.54 -4.45
N GLY A 101 -5.04 -12.64 -3.92
CA GLY A 101 -5.99 -13.72 -4.22
C GLY A 101 -5.82 -14.98 -3.36
N GLU A 102 -4.83 -15.02 -2.47
CA GLU A 102 -4.61 -16.14 -1.57
C GLU A 102 -5.28 -15.88 -0.21
N SER A 103 -5.75 -16.95 0.43
CA SER A 103 -6.40 -16.90 1.74
C SER A 103 -5.57 -17.61 2.80
N THR A 104 -5.71 -17.18 4.05
CA THR A 104 -5.14 -17.86 5.21
C THR A 104 -5.73 -19.27 5.38
N GLU A 105 -5.12 -20.02 6.26
CA GLU A 105 -5.78 -21.20 6.81
C GLU A 105 -6.99 -20.79 7.66
N LEU A 106 -7.84 -21.78 7.96
CA LEU A 106 -9.00 -21.59 8.81
C LEU A 106 -8.55 -21.28 10.23
N ILE A 107 -8.92 -20.13 10.74
CA ILE A 107 -8.63 -19.72 12.10
C ILE A 107 -9.87 -19.94 12.95
N LYS A 108 -9.81 -20.92 13.85
CA LYS A 108 -10.87 -21.18 14.82
C LYS A 108 -10.75 -20.15 15.95
N LYS A 109 -11.81 -19.39 16.19
CA LYS A 109 -11.99 -18.51 17.34
C LYS A 109 -13.10 -19.03 18.24
N THR A 110 -13.17 -18.53 19.45
CA THR A 110 -14.20 -18.93 20.44
C THR A 110 -15.62 -18.80 19.88
N ASN A 111 -15.89 -17.76 19.12
CA ASN A 111 -17.23 -17.42 18.62
C ASN A 111 -17.44 -17.71 17.13
N GLY A 112 -16.49 -18.36 16.45
CA GLY A 112 -16.62 -18.60 15.02
C GLY A 112 -15.35 -19.03 14.31
N ILE A 113 -15.49 -19.22 13.01
CA ILE A 113 -14.39 -19.59 12.11
C ILE A 113 -14.13 -18.40 11.18
N VAL A 114 -12.85 -18.02 11.05
CA VAL A 114 -12.42 -16.86 10.26
C VAL A 114 -11.44 -17.29 9.19
N ILE A 115 -11.59 -16.72 8.00
CA ILE A 115 -10.61 -16.77 6.91
C ILE A 115 -10.32 -15.34 6.47
N TYR A 116 -9.05 -15.01 6.27
CA TYR A 116 -8.61 -13.77 5.69
C TYR A 116 -8.09 -14.02 4.28
N MET A 117 -8.52 -13.23 3.32
CA MET A 117 -8.02 -13.27 1.94
C MET A 117 -7.37 -11.93 1.60
N LEU A 118 -6.17 -11.98 1.03
CA LEU A 118 -5.48 -10.79 0.54
C LEU A 118 -6.05 -10.39 -0.82
N CYS A 119 -6.75 -9.25 -0.85
CA CYS A 119 -7.40 -8.77 -2.07
C CYS A 119 -6.47 -7.92 -2.93
N ASP A 120 -5.68 -7.08 -2.29
CA ASP A 120 -4.71 -6.20 -2.95
C ASP A 120 -3.52 -5.95 -2.02
N LYS A 121 -2.36 -5.86 -2.62
CA LYS A 121 -1.12 -5.50 -1.92
C LYS A 121 -0.47 -4.39 -2.72
N LEU A 122 -0.74 -3.16 -2.31
CA LEU A 122 -0.06 -1.98 -2.80
C LEU A 122 1.35 -1.95 -2.17
N GLY A 123 2.13 -2.96 -2.50
CA GLY A 123 3.57 -2.87 -2.40
C GLY A 123 4.01 -1.97 -3.55
N LYS A 124 5.02 -1.13 -3.34
CA LYS A 124 5.64 -0.35 -4.41
C LYS A 124 5.72 -1.22 -5.66
N LYS A 125 4.95 -0.91 -6.71
CA LYS A 125 5.34 -1.30 -8.06
C LYS A 125 6.81 -0.96 -8.13
N LYS A 126 7.67 -1.90 -8.53
CA LYS A 126 9.08 -1.63 -8.82
C LYS A 126 9.11 -0.49 -9.85
N LYS A 127 8.93 0.73 -9.40
CA LYS A 127 9.23 1.91 -10.21
C LYS A 127 10.72 1.77 -10.44
N ASN A 128 11.10 1.65 -11.69
CA ASN A 128 12.49 1.60 -12.09
C ASN A 128 13.22 2.68 -11.28
N PRO A 129 14.11 2.33 -10.32
CA PRO A 129 14.66 3.32 -9.39
C PRO A 129 15.38 4.44 -10.15
N LYS A 130 15.98 4.12 -11.29
CA LYS A 130 16.60 5.09 -12.20
C LYS A 130 15.59 6.12 -12.75
N LEU A 131 14.36 5.70 -13.09
CA LEU A 131 13.33 6.61 -13.64
C LEU A 131 12.78 7.55 -12.55
N THR A 132 12.64 7.03 -11.32
CA THR A 132 12.14 7.82 -10.17
C THR A 132 13.16 8.86 -9.74
N ILE A 133 14.46 8.50 -9.67
CA ILE A 133 15.54 9.42 -9.31
C ILE A 133 15.67 10.51 -10.36
N ARG A 134 15.65 10.14 -11.64
CA ARG A 134 15.70 11.13 -12.74
C ARG A 134 14.58 12.15 -12.63
N LYS A 135 13.35 11.70 -12.44
CA LYS A 135 12.19 12.58 -12.29
C LYS A 135 12.31 13.48 -11.06
N GLN A 136 12.77 12.95 -9.93
CA GLN A 136 13.01 13.76 -8.72
C GLN A 136 14.06 14.85 -8.95
N VAL A 137 15.16 14.54 -9.64
CA VAL A 137 16.19 15.51 -9.98
C VAL A 137 15.67 16.56 -10.97
N GLU A 138 14.90 16.16 -11.97
CA GLU A 138 14.25 17.07 -12.91
C GLU A 138 13.30 18.03 -12.17
N ASP A 139 12.44 17.51 -11.28
CA ASP A 139 11.52 18.33 -10.47
C ASP A 139 12.28 19.31 -9.56
N GLN A 140 13.38 18.89 -8.94
CA GLN A 140 14.22 19.76 -8.11
C GLN A 140 14.87 20.87 -8.93
N LEU A 141 15.39 20.55 -10.11
CA LEU A 141 16.01 21.54 -10.99
C LEU A 141 14.99 22.56 -11.51
N ILE A 142 13.79 22.09 -11.86
CA ILE A 142 12.69 22.97 -12.29
C ILE A 142 12.31 23.92 -11.15
N ASN A 143 12.11 23.40 -9.93
CA ASN A 143 11.77 24.22 -8.77
C ASN A 143 12.85 25.24 -8.42
N GLN A 144 14.14 24.88 -8.51
CA GLN A 144 15.23 25.82 -8.31
C GLN A 144 15.27 26.92 -9.38
N ARG A 145 14.99 26.56 -10.64
CA ARG A 145 14.90 27.52 -11.74
C ARG A 145 13.75 28.49 -11.54
N LEU A 146 12.56 27.98 -11.23
CA LEU A 146 11.37 28.78 -10.96
C LEU A 146 11.60 29.72 -9.77
N GLY A 147 12.20 29.24 -8.69
CA GLY A 147 12.54 30.07 -7.54
C GLY A 147 13.47 31.22 -7.87
N ARG A 148 14.53 30.99 -8.67
CA ARG A 148 15.45 32.04 -9.14
C ARG A 148 14.77 33.03 -10.07
N MET A 149 13.90 32.57 -10.97
CA MET A 149 13.13 33.44 -11.86
C MET A 149 12.14 34.30 -11.09
N ALA A 150 11.42 33.73 -10.13
CA ALA A 150 10.50 34.44 -9.24
C ALA A 150 11.22 35.54 -8.43
N GLN A 151 12.40 35.24 -7.87
CA GLN A 151 13.20 36.24 -7.16
C GLN A 151 13.67 37.39 -8.06
N ARG A 152 14.06 37.08 -9.29
CA ARG A 152 14.40 38.16 -10.27
C ARG A 152 13.19 39.00 -10.59
N TYR A 153 12.07 38.39 -10.91
CA TYR A 153 10.83 39.07 -11.23
C TYR A 153 10.34 39.97 -10.08
N LEU A 154 10.36 39.47 -8.84
CA LEU A 154 10.02 40.31 -7.68
C LEU A 154 10.96 41.47 -7.47
N ARG A 155 12.28 41.30 -7.77
CA ARG A 155 13.25 42.39 -7.69
C ARG A 155 12.99 43.45 -8.75
N ASP A 156 12.67 43.02 -9.96
CA ASP A 156 12.38 43.93 -11.07
C ASP A 156 11.08 44.69 -10.83
N LEU A 157 10.04 44.04 -10.33
CA LEU A 157 8.80 44.67 -9.89
C LEU A 157 9.05 45.73 -8.80
N ARG A 158 9.87 45.41 -7.78
CA ARG A 158 10.20 46.37 -6.72
C ARG A 158 10.97 47.57 -7.22
N ARG A 159 11.78 47.43 -8.29
CA ARG A 159 12.46 48.55 -8.91
C ARG A 159 11.54 49.44 -9.73
N GLN A 160 10.48 48.85 -10.29
CA GLN A 160 9.51 49.60 -11.13
C GLN A 160 8.35 50.17 -10.31
N ALA A 161 8.04 49.59 -9.16
CA ALA A 161 6.96 50.03 -8.29
C ALA A 161 7.46 51.08 -7.29
N PHE A 162 6.77 52.21 -7.25
CA PHE A 162 6.92 53.21 -6.18
C PHE A 162 6.20 52.62 -4.93
N VAL A 163 6.96 52.15 -3.95
CA VAL A 163 6.40 51.62 -2.72
C VAL A 163 6.38 52.68 -1.66
N ASP A 164 5.23 53.28 -1.41
CA ASP A 164 4.98 54.20 -0.28
C ASP A 164 4.56 53.39 0.93
N ILE A 165 5.45 53.26 1.91
CA ILE A 165 5.17 52.57 3.16
C ILE A 165 4.72 53.65 4.18
N ARG A 166 3.43 53.78 4.43
CA ARG A 166 2.89 54.57 5.53
C ARG A 166 2.93 53.73 6.81
N LEU A 167 3.78 54.11 7.77
CA LEU A 167 3.87 53.58 9.13
C LEU A 167 2.81 54.26 10.00
#